data_debc919e367d58bb2c6fd5d3ed872e82
#
_entry.id   debc919e367d58bb2c6fd5d3ed872e82
#
_cell.length_a   1.000
_cell.length_b   1.000
_cell.length_c   1.000
_cell.angle_alpha   90.00
_cell.angle_beta   90.00
_cell.angle_gamma   90.00
#
_symmetry.space_group_name_H-M   'P 1'
#
loop_
_entity.id
_entity.type
_entity.pdbx_description
1 polymer ?
#
loop_
_entity_poly.entity_id
_entity_poly.type
_entity_poly.pdbx_seq_one_letter_code
_entity_poly.pdbx_strand_id
1 'polypeptide(L)'
;MANDLMAVNYETALGNVQLDAETVKQYLVKGNGNVSDQEVFLFVKMCQAQRLNPFVTGEVYLIKFGQQPAQMVVGYDTYKRRADENPYHLYTESGIVVCRGASGEIVQKAGACIYPSETLVGGWCKVHKLKGDREVVTFKEVGFNEYNKGNAIWKEKPCTMIEKVAISQCLREAYPKDYEGLYTTEELAPTQYNVIVDENGEVLKGAPGSQTDSDENEQITQGERQALFFKAHSAFGKERGNDILKQLIEGEGLQSTTQMTKAAYKRICEKIDDLVLEEAETGAGDSAEE
;
A
#
# COMPACT_ATOMS: atom_id res chain seq x y z
N MET A 1 -29.88 20.89 -16.07
CA MET A 1 -30.68 19.69 -15.73
C MET A 1 -29.87 18.42 -15.39
N ALA A 2 -28.61 18.29 -15.80
CA ALA A 2 -27.79 17.15 -15.34
C ALA A 2 -27.18 17.33 -13.93
N ASN A 3 -27.01 18.57 -13.46
CA ASN A 3 -26.42 18.87 -12.15
C ASN A 3 -27.35 18.58 -10.96
N ASP A 4 -28.66 18.61 -11.15
CA ASP A 4 -29.64 18.41 -10.07
C ASP A 4 -29.74 16.94 -9.60
N LEU A 5 -29.36 15.99 -10.46
CA LEU A 5 -29.39 14.55 -10.15
C LEU A 5 -28.22 14.09 -9.26
N MET A 6 -27.23 14.94 -9.05
CA MET A 6 -26.04 14.63 -8.25
C MET A 6 -26.02 15.29 -6.87
N ALA A 7 -27.01 16.10 -6.53
CA ALA A 7 -27.14 16.67 -5.20
C ALA A 7 -27.83 15.69 -4.25
N VAL A 8 -27.23 15.46 -3.06
CA VAL A 8 -27.78 14.60 -2.01
C VAL A 8 -27.73 15.28 -0.66
N ASN A 9 -28.76 15.00 0.16
CA ASN A 9 -28.81 15.39 1.56
C ASN A 9 -28.94 14.14 2.40
N TYR A 10 -28.11 13.98 3.42
CA TYR A 10 -28.14 12.81 4.30
C TYR A 10 -27.55 13.13 5.68
N GLU A 11 -27.99 12.37 6.65
CA GLU A 11 -27.47 12.44 8.02
C GLU A 11 -26.27 11.52 8.19
N THR A 12 -25.26 12.00 8.95
CA THR A 12 -24.11 11.22 9.39
C THR A 12 -23.98 11.30 10.89
N ALA A 13 -23.14 10.46 11.51
CA ALA A 13 -22.82 10.54 12.92
C ALA A 13 -22.22 11.90 13.33
N LEU A 14 -21.67 12.66 12.37
CA LEU A 14 -20.98 13.93 12.56
C LEU A 14 -21.78 15.13 12.01
N GLY A 15 -23.08 14.95 11.78
CA GLY A 15 -24.01 15.99 11.33
C GLY A 15 -24.58 15.77 9.94
N ASN A 16 -25.42 16.73 9.50
CA ASN A 16 -26.05 16.71 8.18
C ASN A 16 -25.07 17.10 7.09
N VAL A 17 -25.11 16.39 5.99
CA VAL A 17 -24.28 16.61 4.81
C VAL A 17 -25.15 16.95 3.62
N GLN A 18 -24.86 18.10 3.00
CA GLN A 18 -25.34 18.44 1.67
C GLN A 18 -24.15 18.33 0.70
N LEU A 19 -24.24 17.43 -0.26
CA LEU A 19 -23.15 17.12 -1.17
C LEU A 19 -23.64 17.14 -2.62
N ASP A 20 -22.96 17.94 -3.45
CA ASP A 20 -23.22 18.04 -4.88
C ASP A 20 -21.94 17.84 -5.69
N ALA A 21 -22.10 17.64 -6.99
CA ALA A 21 -20.97 17.32 -7.87
C ALA A 21 -19.95 18.45 -7.99
N GLU A 22 -20.41 19.70 -7.93
CA GLU A 22 -19.53 20.87 -8.06
C GLU A 22 -18.64 21.01 -6.82
N THR A 23 -19.24 20.88 -5.64
CA THR A 23 -18.52 20.84 -4.37
C THR A 23 -17.48 19.73 -4.33
N VAL A 24 -17.81 18.53 -4.79
CA VAL A 24 -16.84 17.42 -4.86
C VAL A 24 -15.66 17.78 -5.75
N LYS A 25 -15.92 18.22 -6.99
CA LYS A 25 -14.87 18.52 -7.96
C LYS A 25 -13.96 19.65 -7.50
N GLN A 26 -14.51 20.66 -6.85
CA GLN A 26 -13.79 21.87 -6.49
C GLN A 26 -13.00 21.72 -5.18
N TYR A 27 -13.53 20.98 -4.20
CA TYR A 27 -12.99 20.97 -2.83
C TYR A 27 -12.59 19.61 -2.28
N LEU A 28 -13.15 18.50 -2.80
CA LEU A 28 -13.00 17.20 -2.15
C LEU A 28 -12.09 16.22 -2.92
N VAL A 29 -11.71 16.56 -4.14
CA VAL A 29 -10.77 15.74 -4.92
C VAL A 29 -9.33 16.02 -4.46
N LYS A 30 -8.61 14.96 -4.15
CA LYS A 30 -7.18 14.98 -3.85
C LYS A 30 -6.38 14.41 -5.03
N GLY A 31 -5.13 14.88 -5.17
CA GLY A 31 -4.26 14.47 -6.28
C GLY A 31 -4.24 15.47 -7.42
N ASN A 32 -3.74 15.03 -8.59
CA ASN A 32 -3.52 15.87 -9.76
C ASN A 32 -4.37 15.48 -10.99
N GLY A 33 -5.26 14.49 -10.85
CA GLY A 33 -6.12 14.03 -11.93
C GLY A 33 -7.48 14.72 -11.94
N ASN A 34 -8.06 14.89 -13.14
CA ASN A 34 -9.42 15.40 -13.29
C ASN A 34 -10.44 14.27 -13.17
N VAL A 35 -11.39 14.41 -12.25
CA VAL A 35 -12.46 13.43 -12.05
C VAL A 35 -13.56 13.58 -13.09
N SER A 36 -14.08 12.46 -13.58
CA SER A 36 -15.25 12.40 -14.46
C SER A 36 -16.56 12.54 -13.68
N ASP A 37 -17.64 12.91 -14.36
CA ASP A 37 -18.97 12.97 -13.72
C ASP A 37 -19.41 11.62 -13.15
N GLN A 38 -19.03 10.53 -13.79
CA GLN A 38 -19.33 9.17 -13.31
C GLN A 38 -18.59 8.86 -12.00
N GLU A 39 -17.32 9.22 -11.88
CA GLU A 39 -16.54 9.02 -10.66
C GLU A 39 -17.08 9.86 -9.51
N VAL A 40 -17.46 11.11 -9.78
CA VAL A 40 -18.10 11.99 -8.80
C VAL A 40 -19.44 11.43 -8.36
N PHE A 41 -20.27 10.97 -9.30
CA PHE A 41 -21.56 10.35 -8.99
C PHE A 41 -21.40 9.14 -8.06
N LEU A 42 -20.47 8.25 -8.38
CA LEU A 42 -20.19 7.08 -7.53
C LEU A 42 -19.73 7.49 -6.14
N PHE A 43 -18.82 8.47 -6.03
CA PHE A 43 -18.38 8.99 -4.75
C PHE A 43 -19.52 9.56 -3.91
N VAL A 44 -20.35 10.41 -4.49
CA VAL A 44 -21.53 11.01 -3.82
C VAL A 44 -22.50 9.93 -3.32
N LYS A 45 -22.78 8.91 -4.17
CA LYS A 45 -23.66 7.81 -3.80
C LYS A 45 -23.08 6.91 -2.72
N MET A 46 -21.78 6.66 -2.76
CA MET A 46 -21.11 5.89 -1.70
C MET A 46 -21.08 6.65 -0.38
N CYS A 47 -20.80 7.96 -0.38
CA CYS A 47 -20.87 8.78 0.83
C CYS A 47 -22.28 8.74 1.43
N GLN A 48 -23.32 8.88 0.60
CA GLN A 48 -24.71 8.80 1.04
C GLN A 48 -25.06 7.42 1.61
N ALA A 49 -24.75 6.35 0.89
CA ALA A 49 -25.07 4.97 1.28
C ALA A 49 -24.36 4.58 2.58
N GLN A 50 -23.09 4.97 2.72
CA GLN A 50 -22.23 4.66 3.86
C GLN A 50 -22.31 5.72 4.98
N ARG A 51 -23.14 6.77 4.81
CA ARG A 51 -23.28 7.89 5.76
C ARG A 51 -21.93 8.50 6.18
N LEU A 52 -21.05 8.74 5.19
CA LEU A 52 -19.76 9.35 5.39
C LEU A 52 -19.82 10.87 5.19
N ASN A 53 -19.12 11.62 6.04
CA ASN A 53 -19.04 13.07 5.92
C ASN A 53 -17.71 13.51 5.30
N PRO A 54 -17.66 13.85 3.99
CA PRO A 54 -16.42 14.21 3.31
C PRO A 54 -15.86 15.58 3.75
N PHE A 55 -16.61 16.35 4.53
CA PHE A 55 -16.15 17.64 5.09
C PHE A 55 -15.42 17.48 6.42
N VAL A 56 -15.48 16.29 7.02
CA VAL A 56 -14.71 15.97 8.22
C VAL A 56 -13.36 15.44 7.82
N THR A 57 -12.31 16.13 8.25
CA THR A 57 -10.94 15.73 7.98
C THR A 57 -10.68 14.30 8.46
N GLY A 58 -10.12 13.49 7.59
CA GLY A 58 -9.78 12.10 7.92
C GLY A 58 -10.92 11.10 7.72
N GLU A 59 -12.14 11.49 7.36
CA GLU A 59 -13.24 10.54 7.23
C GLU A 59 -13.25 9.83 5.88
N VAL A 60 -13.27 10.59 4.79
CA VAL A 60 -13.27 10.03 3.44
C VAL A 60 -12.64 10.99 2.43
N TYR A 61 -11.95 10.43 1.44
CA TYR A 61 -11.29 11.17 0.37
C TYR A 61 -11.60 10.56 -0.99
N LEU A 62 -11.75 11.42 -2.02
CA LEU A 62 -11.73 11.03 -3.41
C LEU A 62 -10.35 11.38 -3.99
N ILE A 63 -9.57 10.38 -4.34
CA ILE A 63 -8.20 10.55 -4.79
C ILE A 63 -8.07 10.16 -6.25
N LYS A 64 -7.48 11.02 -7.08
CA LYS A 64 -7.22 10.72 -8.49
C LYS A 64 -5.85 11.23 -8.93
N PHE A 65 -5.10 10.36 -9.61
CA PHE A 65 -3.81 10.68 -10.20
C PHE A 65 -3.81 10.46 -11.71
N GLY A 66 -3.42 11.49 -12.43
CA GLY A 66 -3.34 11.44 -13.89
C GLY A 66 -4.60 10.84 -14.53
N GLN A 67 -4.43 9.80 -15.33
CA GLN A 67 -5.52 9.09 -16.02
C GLN A 67 -6.04 7.86 -15.27
N GLN A 68 -5.51 7.55 -14.09
CA GLN A 68 -5.98 6.41 -13.30
C GLN A 68 -7.42 6.63 -12.82
N PRO A 69 -8.23 5.57 -12.62
CA PRO A 69 -9.54 5.71 -12.02
C PRO A 69 -9.48 6.39 -10.65
N ALA A 70 -10.44 7.27 -10.37
CA ALA A 70 -10.55 7.86 -9.04
C ALA A 70 -10.90 6.80 -8.00
N GLN A 71 -10.31 6.92 -6.80
CA GLN A 71 -10.57 6.00 -5.70
C GLN A 71 -11.08 6.74 -4.49
N MET A 72 -12.07 6.12 -3.86
CA MET A 72 -12.58 6.52 -2.57
C MET A 72 -11.78 5.81 -1.47
N VAL A 73 -11.22 6.59 -0.57
CA VAL A 73 -10.41 6.11 0.54
C VAL A 73 -11.02 6.59 1.84
N VAL A 74 -11.14 5.69 2.80
CA VAL A 74 -11.68 5.99 4.13
C VAL A 74 -10.54 6.03 5.15
N GLY A 75 -10.57 7.04 6.00
CA GLY A 75 -9.56 7.18 7.03
C GLY A 75 -9.65 6.08 8.11
N TYR A 76 -8.51 5.69 8.65
CA TYR A 76 -8.40 4.66 9.68
C TYR A 76 -9.26 4.94 10.93
N ASP A 77 -9.36 6.21 11.37
CA ASP A 77 -10.15 6.58 12.54
C ASP A 77 -11.66 6.38 12.33
N THR A 78 -12.12 6.46 11.08
CA THR A 78 -13.50 6.13 10.72
C THR A 78 -13.82 4.64 10.97
N TYR A 79 -12.86 3.77 10.72
CA TYR A 79 -13.02 2.33 11.03
C TYR A 79 -13.19 2.12 12.54
N LYS A 80 -12.34 2.74 13.35
CA LYS A 80 -12.41 2.61 14.82
C LYS A 80 -13.71 3.19 15.35
N ARG A 81 -14.08 4.40 14.93
CA ARG A 81 -15.34 5.02 15.36
C ARG A 81 -16.54 4.14 15.02
N ARG A 82 -16.64 3.61 13.81
CA ARG A 82 -17.74 2.72 13.43
C ARG A 82 -17.78 1.44 14.25
N ALA A 83 -16.64 0.89 14.62
CA ALA A 83 -16.59 -0.25 15.53
C ALA A 83 -17.16 0.13 16.89
N ASP A 84 -16.72 1.24 17.46
CA ASP A 84 -17.17 1.73 18.79
C ASP A 84 -18.67 2.09 18.80
N GLU A 85 -19.23 2.55 17.69
CA GLU A 85 -20.66 2.85 17.53
C GLU A 85 -21.52 1.58 17.35
N ASN A 86 -20.92 0.44 17.00
CA ASN A 86 -21.65 -0.82 16.79
C ASN A 86 -22.03 -1.44 18.16
N PRO A 87 -23.35 -1.63 18.47
CA PRO A 87 -23.79 -2.11 19.78
C PRO A 87 -23.35 -3.54 20.11
N TYR A 88 -22.87 -4.27 19.14
CA TYR A 88 -22.37 -5.63 19.33
C TYR A 88 -20.84 -5.69 19.45
N HIS A 89 -20.14 -4.57 19.28
CA HIS A 89 -18.71 -4.48 19.46
C HIS A 89 -18.36 -4.50 20.95
N LEU A 90 -17.45 -5.36 21.35
CA LEU A 90 -16.95 -5.41 22.73
C LEU A 90 -15.64 -4.64 22.84
N TYR A 91 -14.63 -5.09 22.12
CA TYR A 91 -13.30 -4.46 22.04
C TYR A 91 -12.48 -5.03 20.88
N THR A 92 -11.39 -4.32 20.57
CA THR A 92 -10.43 -4.73 19.56
C THR A 92 -9.05 -4.86 20.18
N GLU A 93 -8.37 -5.97 19.94
CA GLU A 93 -6.97 -6.17 20.25
C GLU A 93 -6.15 -6.16 18.96
N SER A 94 -4.99 -5.52 18.98
CA SER A 94 -4.13 -5.46 17.81
C SER A 94 -2.65 -5.35 18.17
N GLY A 95 -1.82 -5.57 17.17
CA GLY A 95 -0.40 -5.42 17.30
C GLY A 95 0.37 -5.93 16.10
N ILE A 96 1.63 -6.22 16.33
CA ILE A 96 2.56 -6.68 15.32
C ILE A 96 3.00 -8.13 15.54
N VAL A 97 3.44 -8.75 14.47
CA VAL A 97 4.10 -10.06 14.49
C VAL A 97 5.59 -9.85 14.26
N VAL A 98 6.40 -10.38 15.12
CA VAL A 98 7.85 -10.26 15.05
C VAL A 98 8.55 -11.61 15.07
N CYS A 99 9.70 -11.69 14.43
CA CYS A 99 10.64 -12.79 14.54
C CYS A 99 11.74 -12.38 15.51
N ARG A 100 12.00 -13.21 16.53
CA ARG A 100 13.01 -12.96 17.55
C ARG A 100 14.34 -13.60 17.22
N GLY A 101 15.35 -12.75 17.00
CA GLY A 101 16.77 -13.08 16.95
C GLY A 101 17.12 -14.35 16.18
N ALA A 102 18.18 -15.02 16.63
CA ALA A 102 18.68 -16.25 16.02
C ALA A 102 17.79 -17.49 16.23
N SER A 103 16.80 -17.43 17.13
CA SER A 103 15.87 -18.56 17.38
C SER A 103 14.82 -18.72 16.28
N GLY A 104 14.56 -17.67 15.51
CA GLY A 104 13.48 -17.67 14.52
C GLY A 104 12.07 -17.76 15.12
N GLU A 105 11.91 -17.55 16.43
CA GLU A 105 10.62 -17.61 17.10
C GLU A 105 9.70 -16.50 16.62
N ILE A 106 8.51 -16.87 16.14
CA ILE A 106 7.47 -15.93 15.73
C ILE A 106 6.56 -15.61 16.91
N VAL A 107 6.43 -14.31 17.23
CA VAL A 107 5.68 -13.83 18.39
C VAL A 107 4.72 -12.72 17.99
N GLN A 108 3.47 -12.86 18.42
CA GLN A 108 2.47 -11.79 18.38
C GLN A 108 2.68 -10.85 19.58
N LYS A 109 2.84 -9.57 19.32
CA LYS A 109 3.01 -8.52 20.33
C LYS A 109 1.88 -7.54 20.26
N ALA A 110 1.34 -7.13 21.39
CA ALA A 110 0.41 -6.00 21.47
C ALA A 110 1.13 -4.69 21.17
N GLY A 111 0.48 -3.81 20.39
CA GLY A 111 1.03 -2.55 19.96
C GLY A 111 2.08 -2.65 18.85
N ALA A 112 2.69 -1.51 18.49
CA ALA A 112 3.51 -1.33 17.29
C ALA A 112 5.01 -1.09 17.60
N CYS A 113 5.55 -1.67 18.66
CA CYS A 113 6.95 -1.48 19.05
C CYS A 113 7.80 -2.73 18.80
N ILE A 114 8.93 -2.59 18.11
CA ILE A 114 9.95 -3.64 17.93
C ILE A 114 11.20 -3.30 18.76
N TYR A 115 11.83 -4.35 19.32
CA TYR A 115 13.09 -4.23 20.06
C TYR A 115 14.28 -4.59 19.17
N PRO A 116 15.52 -4.22 19.56
CA PRO A 116 16.72 -4.38 18.71
C PRO A 116 16.99 -5.80 18.18
N SER A 117 16.51 -6.84 18.87
CA SER A 117 16.68 -8.24 18.45
C SER A 117 15.50 -8.79 17.67
N GLU A 118 14.51 -7.98 17.31
CA GLU A 118 13.28 -8.39 16.65
C GLU A 118 13.23 -7.88 15.22
N THR A 119 12.66 -8.67 14.32
CA THR A 119 12.39 -8.29 12.93
C THR A 119 10.88 -8.32 12.68
N LEU A 120 10.35 -7.27 12.06
CA LEU A 120 8.92 -7.17 11.72
C LEU A 120 8.56 -8.21 10.65
N VAL A 121 7.52 -9.01 10.92
CA VAL A 121 6.99 -10.05 10.03
C VAL A 121 5.60 -9.68 9.53
N GLY A 122 4.75 -9.09 10.39
CA GLY A 122 3.39 -8.80 10.05
C GLY A 122 2.65 -7.98 11.09
N GLY A 123 1.33 -7.88 10.92
CA GLY A 123 0.40 -7.31 11.88
C GLY A 123 -0.74 -8.26 12.18
N TRP A 124 -1.36 -8.13 13.34
CA TRP A 124 -2.49 -8.94 13.75
C TRP A 124 -3.57 -8.10 14.42
N CYS A 125 -4.81 -8.60 14.34
CA CYS A 125 -5.95 -8.00 15.01
C CYS A 125 -6.97 -9.05 15.41
N LYS A 126 -7.61 -8.85 16.57
CA LYS A 126 -8.78 -9.60 17.04
C LYS A 126 -9.92 -8.62 17.32
N VAL A 127 -11.06 -8.90 16.77
CA VAL A 127 -12.29 -8.15 17.01
C VAL A 127 -13.24 -9.05 17.81
N HIS A 128 -13.56 -8.62 19.00
CA HIS A 128 -14.48 -9.29 19.93
C HIS A 128 -15.86 -8.68 19.78
N LYS A 129 -16.87 -9.50 19.46
CA LYS A 129 -18.26 -9.06 19.28
C LYS A 129 -19.26 -10.03 19.85
N LEU A 130 -20.45 -9.52 20.18
CA LEU A 130 -21.59 -10.36 20.58
C LEU A 130 -22.35 -10.87 19.35
N LYS A 131 -22.71 -12.15 19.37
CA LYS A 131 -23.66 -12.77 18.46
C LYS A 131 -24.75 -13.47 19.30
N GLY A 132 -25.86 -12.78 19.54
CA GLY A 132 -26.77 -13.12 20.62
C GLY A 132 -26.06 -12.93 21.96
N ASP A 133 -26.12 -13.94 22.84
CA ASP A 133 -25.47 -13.91 24.16
C ASP A 133 -24.05 -14.51 24.17
N ARG A 134 -23.47 -14.75 23.00
CA ARG A 134 -22.15 -15.37 22.89
C ARG A 134 -21.14 -14.37 22.33
N GLU A 135 -19.97 -14.35 22.94
CA GLU A 135 -18.81 -13.69 22.37
C GLU A 135 -18.27 -14.50 21.18
N VAL A 136 -18.01 -13.80 20.08
CA VAL A 136 -17.37 -14.35 18.88
C VAL A 136 -16.16 -13.47 18.54
N VAL A 137 -15.04 -14.13 18.27
CA VAL A 137 -13.78 -13.46 17.93
C VAL A 137 -13.51 -13.64 16.43
N THR A 138 -13.34 -12.53 15.73
CA THR A 138 -12.77 -12.52 14.39
C THR A 138 -11.28 -12.22 14.52
N PHE A 139 -10.43 -13.05 13.92
CA PHE A 139 -8.98 -12.91 13.95
C PHE A 139 -8.44 -12.72 12.55
N LYS A 140 -7.51 -11.76 12.40
CA LYS A 140 -6.79 -11.51 11.16
C LYS A 140 -5.31 -11.31 11.42
N GLU A 141 -4.49 -11.94 10.60
CA GLU A 141 -3.05 -11.73 10.55
C GLU A 141 -2.64 -11.42 9.12
N VAL A 142 -1.77 -10.45 8.91
CA VAL A 142 -1.34 -9.96 7.60
C VAL A 142 0.18 -9.89 7.53
N GLY A 143 0.75 -10.34 6.42
CA GLY A 143 2.19 -10.33 6.19
C GLY A 143 2.71 -8.93 5.80
N PHE A 144 3.81 -8.50 6.41
CA PHE A 144 4.39 -7.18 6.14
C PHE A 144 4.78 -7.01 4.66
N ASN A 145 5.37 -8.04 4.05
CA ASN A 145 5.86 -7.96 2.67
C ASN A 145 4.75 -7.81 1.63
N GLU A 146 3.52 -8.26 1.93
CA GLU A 146 2.37 -8.12 1.04
C GLU A 146 1.88 -6.67 0.92
N TYR A 147 2.03 -5.89 2.00
CA TYR A 147 1.49 -4.53 2.10
C TYR A 147 2.55 -3.44 2.06
N ASN A 148 3.81 -3.78 2.26
CA ASN A 148 4.90 -2.80 2.25
C ASN A 148 5.09 -2.16 0.88
N LYS A 149 4.63 -0.92 0.75
CA LYS A 149 4.68 -0.14 -0.50
C LYS A 149 6.06 0.47 -0.78
N GLY A 150 7.02 0.35 0.14
CA GLY A 150 8.36 0.93 0.00
C GLY A 150 8.41 2.47 -0.02
N ASN A 151 7.29 3.18 0.16
CA ASN A 151 7.24 4.63 0.23
C ASN A 151 7.74 5.14 1.60
N ALA A 152 7.87 6.48 1.74
CA ALA A 152 8.46 7.11 2.93
C ALA A 152 7.77 6.67 4.23
N ILE A 153 6.44 6.69 4.29
CA ILE A 153 5.69 6.38 5.51
C ILE A 153 5.84 4.90 5.93
N TRP A 154 5.89 3.97 4.95
CA TRP A 154 6.14 2.55 5.23
C TRP A 154 7.57 2.27 5.67
N LYS A 155 8.53 3.12 5.26
CA LYS A 155 9.92 3.05 5.74
C LYS A 155 10.08 3.64 7.14
N GLU A 156 9.38 4.75 7.42
CA GLU A 156 9.48 5.45 8.69
C GLU A 156 8.67 4.80 9.81
N LYS A 157 7.44 4.33 9.49
CA LYS A 157 6.48 3.79 10.48
C LYS A 157 5.96 2.39 10.08
N PRO A 158 6.82 1.41 9.76
CA PRO A 158 6.40 0.11 9.22
C PRO A 158 5.46 -0.65 10.16
N CYS A 159 5.72 -0.63 11.45
CA CYS A 159 4.92 -1.31 12.46
C CYS A 159 3.50 -0.75 12.55
N THR A 160 3.38 0.57 12.60
CA THR A 160 2.08 1.25 12.64
C THR A 160 1.27 1.00 11.37
N MET A 161 1.94 0.99 10.22
CA MET A 161 1.25 0.79 8.94
C MET A 161 0.69 -0.62 8.80
N ILE A 162 1.46 -1.65 9.15
CA ILE A 162 0.98 -3.04 9.05
C ILE A 162 -0.09 -3.36 10.09
N GLU A 163 -0.01 -2.77 11.30
CA GLU A 163 -1.05 -2.90 12.31
C GLU A 163 -2.38 -2.28 11.83
N LYS A 164 -2.36 -1.09 11.22
CA LYS A 164 -3.53 -0.46 10.62
C LYS A 164 -4.19 -1.35 9.55
N VAL A 165 -3.40 -2.00 8.70
CA VAL A 165 -3.90 -2.95 7.71
C VAL A 165 -4.61 -4.13 8.38
N ALA A 166 -3.99 -4.71 9.41
CA ALA A 166 -4.59 -5.83 10.14
C ALA A 166 -5.93 -5.45 10.77
N ILE A 167 -6.01 -4.25 11.39
CA ILE A 167 -7.24 -3.74 12.02
C ILE A 167 -8.33 -3.52 10.98
N SER A 168 -8.06 -2.81 9.89
CA SER A 168 -9.08 -2.52 8.87
C SER A 168 -9.63 -3.79 8.23
N GLN A 169 -8.78 -4.77 7.93
CA GLN A 169 -9.23 -6.05 7.39
C GLN A 169 -10.06 -6.85 8.40
N CYS A 170 -9.62 -6.89 9.66
CA CYS A 170 -10.32 -7.61 10.71
C CYS A 170 -11.72 -7.01 10.97
N LEU A 171 -11.84 -5.68 11.04
CA LEU A 171 -13.11 -4.99 11.21
C LEU A 171 -14.05 -5.21 10.01
N ARG A 172 -13.54 -5.16 8.78
CA ARG A 172 -14.34 -5.45 7.58
C ARG A 172 -14.84 -6.91 7.56
N GLU A 173 -14.03 -7.86 8.02
CA GLU A 173 -14.45 -9.27 8.15
C GLU A 173 -15.44 -9.46 9.30
N ALA A 174 -15.25 -8.77 10.43
CA ALA A 174 -16.16 -8.84 11.57
C ALA A 174 -17.54 -8.22 11.27
N TYR A 175 -17.59 -7.12 10.52
CA TYR A 175 -18.80 -6.33 10.23
C TYR A 175 -18.91 -6.02 8.72
N PRO A 176 -19.12 -7.02 7.86
CA PRO A 176 -19.07 -6.84 6.42
C PRO A 176 -20.09 -5.82 5.89
N LYS A 177 -21.25 -5.68 6.53
CA LYS A 177 -22.27 -4.69 6.13
C LYS A 177 -21.86 -3.25 6.42
N ASP A 178 -21.17 -3.02 7.54
CA ASP A 178 -20.78 -1.68 7.99
C ASP A 178 -19.57 -1.14 7.23
N TYR A 179 -18.77 -2.05 6.62
CA TYR A 179 -17.53 -1.71 5.93
C TYR A 179 -17.51 -2.14 4.46
N GLU A 180 -18.68 -2.48 3.88
CA GLU A 180 -18.77 -2.91 2.47
C GLU A 180 -18.26 -1.81 1.53
N GLY A 181 -17.29 -2.16 0.67
CA GLY A 181 -16.71 -1.24 -0.31
C GLY A 181 -15.78 -0.18 0.29
N LEU A 182 -15.49 -0.22 1.58
CA LEU A 182 -14.57 0.71 2.23
C LEU A 182 -13.16 0.11 2.30
N TYR A 183 -12.18 0.91 1.90
CA TYR A 183 -10.75 0.55 1.95
C TYR A 183 -9.96 1.72 2.51
N THR A 184 -8.93 1.43 3.30
CA THR A 184 -7.99 2.42 3.80
C THR A 184 -6.85 2.65 2.80
N THR A 185 -6.15 3.78 2.94
CA THR A 185 -4.97 4.09 2.12
C THR A 185 -3.88 3.02 2.23
N GLU A 186 -3.77 2.42 3.41
CA GLU A 186 -2.77 1.40 3.72
C GLU A 186 -3.01 0.09 2.97
N GLU A 187 -4.27 -0.25 2.69
CA GLU A 187 -4.64 -1.51 2.02
C GLU A 187 -4.53 -1.46 0.50
N LEU A 188 -4.55 -0.26 -0.10
CA LEU A 188 -4.53 -0.12 -1.56
C LEU A 188 -3.19 -0.57 -2.15
N ALA A 189 -3.22 -1.26 -3.30
CA ALA A 189 -2.03 -1.82 -3.93
C ALA A 189 -0.98 -0.75 -4.30
N PRO A 190 0.33 -1.06 -4.24
CA PRO A 190 1.41 -0.11 -4.54
C PRO A 190 1.36 0.48 -5.95
N THR A 191 0.83 -0.27 -6.91
CA THR A 191 0.74 0.11 -8.32
C THR A 191 -0.32 1.17 -8.60
N GLN A 192 -1.20 1.46 -7.65
CA GLN A 192 -2.30 2.38 -7.87
C GLN A 192 -2.08 3.76 -7.23
N TYR A 193 -1.28 3.89 -6.17
CA TYR A 193 -1.13 5.18 -5.47
C TYR A 193 0.24 5.37 -4.82
N ASN A 194 1.00 6.30 -5.34
CA ASN A 194 2.09 6.96 -4.61
C ASN A 194 1.56 8.21 -3.87
N VAL A 195 0.48 8.05 -3.14
CA VAL A 195 -0.03 9.13 -2.29
C VAL A 195 0.40 8.89 -0.88
N ILE A 196 1.19 9.79 -0.38
CA ILE A 196 1.42 9.93 1.05
C ILE A 196 0.35 10.90 1.54
N VAL A 197 -0.65 10.40 2.23
CA VAL A 197 -1.56 11.24 3.04
C VAL A 197 -1.00 11.22 4.45
N ASP A 198 -0.83 12.39 5.06
CA ASP A 198 -0.49 12.45 6.47
C ASP A 198 -1.69 12.03 7.35
N GLU A 199 -1.48 12.01 8.64
CA GLU A 199 -2.49 11.66 9.62
C GLU A 199 -3.70 12.64 9.65
N ASN A 200 -3.59 13.79 8.96
CA ASN A 200 -4.63 14.79 8.78
C ASN A 200 -5.30 14.71 7.41
N GLY A 201 -4.89 13.75 6.56
CA GLY A 201 -5.40 13.58 5.21
C GLY A 201 -4.88 14.62 4.22
N GLU A 202 -3.83 15.36 4.54
CA GLU A 202 -3.14 16.17 3.56
C GLU A 202 -2.26 15.30 2.66
N VAL A 203 -2.40 15.52 1.36
CA VAL A 203 -1.54 14.87 0.36
C VAL A 203 -0.15 15.50 0.48
N LEU A 204 0.73 14.83 1.20
CA LEU A 204 2.15 15.15 1.15
C LEU A 204 2.58 14.88 -0.28
N LYS A 205 3.18 15.86 -0.95
CA LYS A 205 3.63 15.79 -2.35
C LYS A 205 4.22 14.42 -2.62
N GLY A 206 3.56 13.65 -3.45
CA GLY A 206 4.04 12.35 -3.88
C GLY A 206 5.38 12.52 -4.57
N ALA A 207 6.39 11.80 -4.12
CA ALA A 207 7.50 11.52 -4.99
C ALA A 207 6.95 10.79 -6.23
N PRO A 208 7.37 11.15 -7.44
CA PRO A 208 6.86 10.57 -8.66
C PRO A 208 7.27 9.10 -8.74
N GLY A 209 6.36 8.21 -8.38
CA GLY A 209 6.41 6.81 -8.71
C GLY A 209 5.42 6.56 -9.84
N SER A 210 5.51 7.33 -10.90
CA SER A 210 4.81 7.03 -12.13
C SER A 210 5.69 6.11 -12.96
N GLN A 211 5.33 4.86 -13.04
CA GLN A 211 5.49 4.17 -14.30
C GLN A 211 4.41 4.72 -15.24
N THR A 212 4.66 5.90 -15.78
CA THR A 212 4.16 6.30 -17.09
C THR A 212 5.32 6.12 -18.05
N ASP A 213 5.02 5.57 -19.23
CA ASP A 213 5.88 5.40 -20.40
C ASP A 213 6.47 6.74 -20.93
N SER A 214 7.08 7.53 -20.07
CA SER A 214 7.69 8.79 -20.44
C SER A 214 8.83 9.12 -19.49
N ASP A 215 9.89 8.32 -19.51
CA ASP A 215 11.27 8.74 -19.22
C ASP A 215 12.25 7.56 -19.31
N GLU A 216 12.13 6.77 -20.38
CA GLU A 216 13.14 5.76 -20.70
C GLU A 216 14.56 6.35 -20.85
N ASN A 217 14.66 7.66 -21.03
CA ASN A 217 15.91 8.41 -21.17
C ASN A 217 16.40 9.06 -19.87
N GLU A 218 15.68 8.98 -18.75
CA GLU A 218 16.14 9.53 -17.48
C GLU A 218 17.28 8.68 -16.90
N GLN A 219 18.34 9.32 -16.42
CA GLN A 219 19.47 8.64 -15.79
C GLN A 219 19.07 8.03 -14.45
N ILE A 220 19.60 6.86 -14.15
CA ILE A 220 19.37 6.17 -12.87
C ILE A 220 19.96 6.95 -11.69
N THR A 221 19.27 6.89 -10.57
CA THR A 221 19.70 7.48 -9.30
C THR A 221 20.88 6.71 -8.68
N GLN A 222 21.56 7.32 -7.71
CA GLN A 222 22.63 6.64 -6.96
C GLN A 222 22.11 5.40 -6.22
N GLY A 223 20.87 5.42 -5.72
CA GLY A 223 20.23 4.28 -5.06
C GLY A 223 20.00 3.10 -6.01
N GLU A 224 19.51 3.38 -7.23
CA GLU A 224 19.31 2.35 -8.26
C GLU A 224 20.64 1.73 -8.71
N ARG A 225 21.72 2.52 -8.80
CA ARG A 225 23.07 2.00 -9.05
C ARG A 225 23.51 1.03 -7.96
N GLN A 226 23.35 1.39 -6.69
CA GLN A 226 23.70 0.52 -5.57
C GLN A 226 22.86 -0.77 -5.56
N ALA A 227 21.56 -0.68 -5.88
CA ALA A 227 20.68 -1.83 -5.98
C ALA A 227 21.11 -2.80 -7.09
N LEU A 228 21.56 -2.27 -8.25
CA LEU A 228 22.07 -3.09 -9.36
C LEU A 228 23.33 -3.89 -8.96
N PHE A 229 24.30 -3.23 -8.30
CA PHE A 229 25.48 -3.91 -7.79
C PHE A 229 25.12 -4.95 -6.73
N PHE A 230 24.21 -4.62 -5.82
CA PHE A 230 23.76 -5.55 -4.80
C PHE A 230 23.09 -6.79 -5.41
N LYS A 231 22.24 -6.60 -6.43
CA LYS A 231 21.56 -7.70 -7.15
C LYS A 231 22.56 -8.65 -7.79
N ALA A 232 23.52 -8.12 -8.53
CA ALA A 232 24.56 -8.94 -9.18
C ALA A 232 25.48 -9.64 -8.17
N HIS A 233 25.88 -8.96 -7.09
CA HIS A 233 26.72 -9.57 -6.07
C HIS A 233 26.01 -10.65 -5.26
N SER A 234 24.70 -10.48 -5.02
CA SER A 234 23.90 -11.50 -4.33
C SER A 234 23.70 -12.75 -5.17
N ALA A 235 23.61 -12.59 -6.49
CA ALA A 235 23.39 -13.69 -7.42
C ALA A 235 24.70 -14.49 -7.73
N PHE A 236 25.81 -13.77 -7.99
CA PHE A 236 27.01 -14.38 -8.55
C PHE A 236 28.27 -14.22 -7.68
N GLY A 237 28.14 -13.59 -6.49
CA GLY A 237 29.27 -13.19 -5.67
C GLY A 237 29.95 -11.92 -6.19
N LYS A 238 30.86 -11.34 -5.36
CA LYS A 238 31.37 -9.99 -5.61
C LYS A 238 32.24 -9.87 -6.86
N GLU A 239 33.19 -10.81 -7.08
CA GLU A 239 34.11 -10.73 -8.22
C GLU A 239 33.39 -11.04 -9.53
N ARG A 240 32.72 -12.17 -9.63
CA ARG A 240 31.98 -12.58 -10.81
C ARG A 240 30.81 -11.65 -11.12
N GLY A 241 30.10 -11.15 -10.11
CA GLY A 241 29.03 -10.17 -10.26
C GLY A 241 29.51 -8.85 -10.89
N ASN A 242 30.72 -8.39 -10.56
CA ASN A 242 31.32 -7.21 -11.20
C ASN A 242 31.64 -7.47 -12.69
N ASP A 243 32.17 -8.66 -13.03
CA ASP A 243 32.51 -9.00 -14.43
C ASP A 243 31.25 -9.11 -15.29
N ILE A 244 30.20 -9.75 -14.76
CA ILE A 244 28.88 -9.85 -15.43
C ILE A 244 28.29 -8.46 -15.65
N LEU A 245 28.27 -7.61 -14.61
CA LEU A 245 27.76 -6.24 -14.73
C LEU A 245 28.53 -5.45 -15.79
N LYS A 246 29.85 -5.58 -15.81
CA LYS A 246 30.68 -4.89 -16.82
C LYS A 246 30.30 -5.32 -18.23
N GLN A 247 30.16 -6.62 -18.48
CA GLN A 247 29.75 -7.15 -19.78
C GLN A 247 28.36 -6.69 -20.19
N LEU A 248 27.39 -6.68 -19.26
CA LEU A 248 26.03 -6.25 -19.54
C LEU A 248 25.94 -4.74 -19.82
N ILE A 249 26.72 -3.91 -19.13
CA ILE A 249 26.82 -2.46 -19.34
C ILE A 249 27.46 -2.16 -20.69
N GLU A 250 28.55 -2.84 -21.04
CA GLU A 250 29.21 -2.71 -22.34
C GLU A 250 28.29 -3.20 -23.48
N GLY A 251 27.50 -4.27 -23.25
CA GLY A 251 26.50 -4.78 -24.18
C GLY A 251 25.34 -3.81 -24.48
N GLU A 252 25.04 -2.88 -23.57
CA GLU A 252 24.10 -1.77 -23.80
C GLU A 252 24.77 -0.52 -24.40
N GLY A 253 26.05 -0.61 -24.80
CA GLY A 253 26.80 0.49 -25.38
C GLY A 253 27.22 1.59 -24.39
N LEU A 254 27.20 1.29 -23.10
CA LEU A 254 27.51 2.23 -22.02
C LEU A 254 28.93 1.98 -21.50
N GLN A 255 29.64 3.08 -21.16
CA GLN A 255 30.98 3.00 -20.56
C GLN A 255 30.92 2.99 -19.01
N SER A 256 29.80 3.41 -18.41
CA SER A 256 29.65 3.52 -16.98
C SER A 256 28.19 3.52 -16.56
N THR A 257 27.90 3.03 -15.35
CA THR A 257 26.59 3.14 -14.70
C THR A 257 26.12 4.60 -14.50
N THR A 258 27.02 5.57 -14.55
CA THR A 258 26.65 7.00 -14.44
C THR A 258 25.91 7.54 -15.65
N GLN A 259 26.02 6.88 -16.80
CA GLN A 259 25.35 7.22 -18.05
C GLN A 259 24.11 6.35 -18.30
N MET A 260 23.83 5.42 -17.40
CA MET A 260 22.75 4.45 -17.57
C MET A 260 21.37 5.13 -17.43
N THR A 261 20.51 4.89 -18.39
CA THR A 261 19.11 5.30 -18.36
C THR A 261 18.26 4.26 -17.64
N LYS A 262 17.07 4.63 -17.19
CA LYS A 262 16.11 3.70 -16.55
C LYS A 262 15.73 2.54 -17.46
N ALA A 263 15.62 2.76 -18.77
CA ALA A 263 15.38 1.67 -19.74
C ALA A 263 16.54 0.67 -19.79
N ALA A 264 17.79 1.16 -19.82
CA ALA A 264 18.96 0.28 -19.80
C ALA A 264 19.08 -0.47 -18.47
N TYR A 265 18.80 0.18 -17.36
CA TYR A 265 18.76 -0.43 -16.02
C TYR A 265 17.78 -1.61 -15.95
N LYS A 266 16.55 -1.43 -16.46
CA LYS A 266 15.52 -2.48 -16.49
C LYS A 266 15.98 -3.69 -17.31
N ARG A 267 16.48 -3.47 -18.53
CA ARG A 267 17.00 -4.55 -19.37
C ARG A 267 18.19 -5.30 -18.75
N ILE A 268 19.08 -4.58 -18.07
CA ILE A 268 20.21 -5.23 -17.37
C ILE A 268 19.71 -6.06 -16.18
N CYS A 269 18.73 -5.56 -15.42
CA CYS A 269 18.11 -6.34 -14.33
C CYS A 269 17.43 -7.61 -14.83
N GLU A 270 16.72 -7.55 -15.96
CA GLU A 270 16.08 -8.71 -16.59
C GLU A 270 17.14 -9.74 -17.05
N LYS A 271 18.23 -9.28 -17.69
CA LYS A 271 19.35 -10.18 -18.11
C LYS A 271 20.05 -10.84 -16.91
N ILE A 272 20.15 -10.17 -15.77
CA ILE A 272 20.69 -10.79 -14.54
C ILE A 272 19.76 -11.89 -14.06
N ASP A 273 18.43 -11.69 -14.10
CA ASP A 273 17.47 -12.71 -13.69
C ASP A 273 17.50 -13.92 -14.62
N ASP A 274 17.61 -13.69 -15.94
CA ASP A 274 17.74 -14.77 -16.95
C ASP A 274 18.99 -15.60 -16.71
N LEU A 275 20.14 -14.97 -16.46
CA LEU A 275 21.39 -15.67 -16.16
C LEU A 275 21.32 -16.51 -14.88
N VAL A 276 20.60 -16.04 -13.86
CA VAL A 276 20.36 -16.80 -12.62
C VAL A 276 19.51 -18.04 -12.89
N LEU A 277 18.50 -17.93 -13.75
CA LEU A 277 17.65 -19.05 -14.14
C LEU A 277 18.44 -20.09 -14.97
N GLU A 278 19.26 -19.66 -15.93
CA GLU A 278 20.12 -20.53 -16.73
C GLU A 278 21.13 -21.32 -15.87
N GLU A 279 21.71 -20.68 -14.85
CA GLU A 279 22.63 -21.37 -13.92
C GLU A 279 21.90 -22.36 -13.01
N ALA A 280 20.67 -22.06 -12.61
CA ALA A 280 19.85 -22.98 -11.83
C ALA A 280 19.46 -24.23 -12.63
N GLU A 281 19.20 -24.09 -13.93
CA GLU A 281 18.88 -25.20 -14.83
C GLU A 281 20.13 -26.07 -15.19
N THR A 282 21.28 -25.43 -15.38
CA THR A 282 22.54 -26.15 -15.69
C THR A 282 23.14 -26.81 -14.45
N GLY A 283 22.96 -26.24 -13.26
CA GLY A 283 23.42 -26.83 -11.99
C GLY A 283 22.62 -28.07 -11.53
N ALA A 284 21.41 -28.27 -12.05
CA ALA A 284 20.57 -29.42 -11.72
C ALA A 284 20.90 -30.70 -12.55
N GLY A 285 21.77 -30.58 -13.57
CA GLY A 285 22.11 -31.67 -14.46
C GLY A 285 23.32 -32.54 -14.03
N ASP A 286 24.11 -32.11 -13.04
CA ASP A 286 25.38 -32.77 -12.69
C ASP A 286 25.38 -33.61 -11.39
N SER A 287 24.20 -33.91 -10.85
CA SER A 287 24.05 -34.77 -9.66
C SER A 287 23.31 -36.08 -9.88
N ALA A 288 23.33 -36.61 -11.10
CA ALA A 288 22.68 -37.90 -11.46
C ALA A 288 23.63 -38.92 -12.14
N GLU A 289 24.95 -38.87 -11.83
CA GLU A 289 25.87 -39.96 -12.17
C GLU A 289 27.00 -40.00 -11.13
N GLU A 290 26.75 -40.67 -10.00
CA GLU A 290 27.71 -41.49 -9.26
C GLU A 290 27.00 -42.44 -8.30
#